data_af7c529deb8bf7ee8fe91867f12ba4d6
#
_entry.id   af7c529deb8bf7ee8fe91867f12ba4d6
#
_cell.length_a   1.000
_cell.length_b   1.000
_cell.length_c   1.000
_cell.angle_alpha   90.00
_cell.angle_beta   90.00
_cell.angle_gamma   90.00
#
_symmetry.space_group_name_H-M   'P 1'
#
loop_
_entity.id
_entity.type
_entity.pdbx_description
1 polymer ?
#
loop_
_entity_poly.entity_id
_entity_poly.type
_entity_poly.pdbx_seq_one_letter_code
_entity_poly.pdbx_strand_id
1 'polypeptide(L)'
;MAWLFQWGSTRHCANTVFLALVACDHIFKDNEELVKRYRDFAKKQFDYFFGDNKLGLSYVIGMGKNAKSVHHRGASGIHDDHWNSLGTDADDGYQTEYAHVLYGALEGGPNRDGSFTDEVGAYQNTEVAIDYNAGFTAALCGMIKLHGGQKLSDFPPKEEPKWPEFLMSASINQASGTYTELKVYAMNHSAWPTRVVKDLSFNYYFDISEVLEAGFTAEDITVKIGTQQHSDDEGKAEIKNSGHFGFSGVGKSSKILPP
;
A
#
# COMPACT_ATOMS: atom_id res chain seq x y z
N MET A 1 14.40 23.28 -8.07
CA MET A 1 13.95 22.12 -8.88
C MET A 1 13.47 22.58 -10.25
N ALA A 2 13.73 21.78 -11.30
CA ALA A 2 13.11 21.98 -12.61
C ALA A 2 11.62 21.63 -12.53
N TRP A 3 10.78 22.63 -12.44
CA TRP A 3 9.34 22.48 -12.31
C TRP A 3 8.67 22.59 -13.67
N LEU A 4 8.05 21.51 -14.15
CA LEU A 4 7.45 21.43 -15.47
C LEU A 4 5.92 21.39 -15.44
N PHE A 5 5.36 20.71 -14.44
CA PHE A 5 3.93 20.53 -14.31
C PHE A 5 3.55 20.38 -12.83
N GLN A 6 2.34 20.77 -12.47
CA GLN A 6 1.90 20.80 -11.08
C GLN A 6 1.71 19.42 -10.48
N TRP A 7 1.04 18.51 -11.18
CA TRP A 7 0.76 17.18 -10.67
C TRP A 7 1.97 16.27 -10.87
N GLY A 8 2.56 15.86 -9.77
CA GLY A 8 3.79 15.07 -9.80
C GLY A 8 4.98 15.86 -10.33
N SER A 9 5.23 17.05 -9.79
CA SER A 9 6.32 17.91 -10.23
C SER A 9 7.70 17.24 -10.13
N THR A 10 7.90 16.39 -9.12
CA THR A 10 9.11 15.58 -8.95
C THR A 10 9.26 14.51 -10.04
N ARG A 11 8.16 13.85 -10.45
CA ARG A 11 8.14 12.89 -11.56
C ARG A 11 8.72 13.49 -12.84
N HIS A 12 8.20 14.65 -13.22
CA HIS A 12 8.66 15.32 -14.45
C HIS A 12 10.12 15.73 -14.35
N CYS A 13 10.53 16.21 -13.18
CA CYS A 13 11.93 16.54 -12.93
C CYS A 13 12.82 15.27 -12.98
N ALA A 14 12.42 14.16 -12.36
CA ALA A 14 13.15 12.91 -12.37
C ALA A 14 13.32 12.35 -13.79
N ASN A 15 12.25 12.38 -14.60
CA ASN A 15 12.33 12.01 -16.01
C ASN A 15 13.31 12.91 -16.79
N THR A 16 13.31 14.21 -16.52
CA THR A 16 14.27 15.15 -17.14
C THR A 16 15.70 14.83 -16.74
N VAL A 17 15.94 14.49 -15.48
CA VAL A 17 17.26 14.06 -15.00
C VAL A 17 17.70 12.78 -15.68
N PHE A 18 16.81 11.77 -15.76
CA PHE A 18 17.12 10.53 -16.48
C PHE A 18 17.54 10.79 -17.93
N LEU A 19 16.75 11.57 -18.65
CA LEU A 19 17.08 11.92 -20.04
C LEU A 19 18.39 12.70 -20.16
N ALA A 20 18.67 13.61 -19.23
CA ALA A 20 19.93 14.35 -19.19
C ALA A 20 21.14 13.42 -19.00
N LEU A 21 21.04 12.44 -18.11
CA LEU A 21 22.10 11.46 -17.88
C LEU A 21 22.33 10.55 -19.10
N VAL A 22 21.24 10.08 -19.73
CA VAL A 22 21.32 9.30 -20.98
C VAL A 22 21.97 10.13 -22.10
N ALA A 23 21.60 11.41 -22.21
CA ALA A 23 22.19 12.30 -23.20
C ALA A 23 23.71 12.52 -22.98
N CYS A 24 24.15 12.61 -21.73
CA CYS A 24 25.57 12.66 -21.39
C CYS A 24 26.36 11.45 -21.91
N ASP A 25 25.77 10.26 -21.74
CA ASP A 25 26.46 9.02 -22.09
C ASP A 25 26.43 8.71 -23.59
N HIS A 26 25.44 9.20 -24.34
CA HIS A 26 25.20 8.80 -25.71
C HIS A 26 25.28 9.95 -26.75
N ILE A 27 24.82 11.14 -26.37
CA ILE A 27 24.70 12.26 -27.33
C ILE A 27 25.88 13.24 -27.14
N PHE A 28 26.16 13.61 -25.88
CA PHE A 28 27.14 14.65 -25.57
C PHE A 28 28.47 14.10 -25.05
N LYS A 29 28.70 12.79 -25.18
CA LYS A 29 29.86 12.09 -24.60
C LYS A 29 31.22 12.74 -24.91
N ASP A 30 31.33 13.38 -26.08
CA ASP A 30 32.56 14.02 -26.58
C ASP A 30 32.59 15.55 -26.28
N ASN A 31 31.58 16.07 -25.53
CA ASN A 31 31.50 17.47 -25.13
C ASN A 31 31.52 17.58 -23.60
N GLU A 32 32.73 17.75 -23.04
CA GLU A 32 32.95 17.78 -21.60
C GLU A 32 32.16 18.88 -20.88
N GLU A 33 31.97 20.03 -21.51
CA GLU A 33 31.24 21.15 -20.93
C GLU A 33 29.76 20.81 -20.77
N LEU A 34 29.13 20.26 -21.81
CA LEU A 34 27.72 19.83 -21.73
C LEU A 34 27.53 18.66 -20.76
N VAL A 35 28.44 17.67 -20.80
CA VAL A 35 28.42 16.55 -19.88
C VAL A 35 28.45 17.05 -18.42
N LYS A 36 29.42 17.94 -18.12
CA LYS A 36 29.52 18.52 -16.78
C LYS A 36 28.25 19.28 -16.39
N ARG A 37 27.74 20.14 -17.28
CA ARG A 37 26.54 20.94 -17.03
C ARG A 37 25.32 20.08 -16.71
N TYR A 38 25.08 19.01 -17.46
CA TYR A 38 23.94 18.14 -17.26
C TYR A 38 24.08 17.24 -16.02
N ARG A 39 25.29 16.79 -15.70
CA ARG A 39 25.57 16.06 -14.47
C ARG A 39 25.40 16.94 -13.23
N ASP A 40 25.89 18.18 -13.28
CA ASP A 40 25.67 19.16 -12.20
C ASP A 40 24.17 19.47 -12.03
N PHE A 41 23.43 19.58 -13.14
CA PHE A 41 21.98 19.72 -13.10
C PHE A 41 21.33 18.52 -12.42
N ALA A 42 21.67 17.31 -12.82
CA ALA A 42 21.14 16.07 -12.24
C ALA A 42 21.36 16.03 -10.74
N LYS A 43 22.60 16.29 -10.29
CA LYS A 43 22.93 16.32 -8.86
C LYS A 43 22.08 17.32 -8.10
N LYS A 44 21.94 18.54 -8.57
CA LYS A 44 21.14 19.58 -7.92
C LYS A 44 19.65 19.21 -7.78
N GLN A 45 19.10 18.47 -8.77
CA GLN A 45 17.72 18.01 -8.66
C GLN A 45 17.59 16.91 -7.62
N PHE A 46 18.55 15.99 -7.55
CA PHE A 46 18.56 14.95 -6.53
C PHE A 46 18.78 15.51 -5.13
N ASP A 47 19.73 16.43 -4.95
CA ASP A 47 19.92 17.12 -3.67
C ASP A 47 18.59 17.77 -3.22
N TYR A 48 17.86 18.38 -4.16
CA TYR A 48 16.55 18.97 -3.90
C TYR A 48 15.50 17.90 -3.47
N PHE A 49 15.46 16.75 -4.10
CA PHE A 49 14.53 15.66 -3.73
C PHE A 49 14.82 15.14 -2.33
N PHE A 50 16.07 15.11 -1.91
CA PHE A 50 16.50 14.63 -0.61
C PHE A 50 16.56 15.72 0.49
N GLY A 51 16.04 16.91 0.23
CA GLY A 51 15.84 17.92 1.26
C GLY A 51 16.67 19.20 1.15
N ASP A 52 17.58 19.32 0.16
CA ASP A 52 18.26 20.58 -0.12
C ASP A 52 17.33 21.54 -0.86
N ASN A 53 16.28 21.96 -0.15
CA ASN A 53 15.24 22.85 -0.63
C ASN A 53 14.77 23.79 0.47
N LYS A 54 13.96 24.77 0.10
CA LYS A 54 13.43 25.82 0.99
C LYS A 54 12.77 25.29 2.26
N LEU A 55 12.15 24.11 2.18
CA LEU A 55 11.39 23.50 3.29
C LEU A 55 12.24 22.54 4.12
N GLY A 56 13.43 22.16 3.64
CA GLY A 56 14.22 21.08 4.22
C GLY A 56 13.48 19.74 4.20
N LEU A 57 12.55 19.56 3.26
CA LEU A 57 11.67 18.41 3.17
C LEU A 57 12.18 17.44 2.10
N SER A 58 12.41 16.19 2.48
CA SER A 58 12.67 15.14 1.51
C SER A 58 11.37 14.66 0.87
N TYR A 59 11.33 14.62 -0.45
CA TYR A 59 10.23 14.04 -1.23
C TYR A 59 10.43 12.56 -1.51
N VAL A 60 11.42 11.93 -0.88
CA VAL A 60 11.67 10.49 -0.95
C VAL A 60 11.34 9.89 0.40
N ILE A 61 10.30 9.08 0.45
CA ILE A 61 9.76 8.51 1.68
C ILE A 61 10.80 7.66 2.41
N GLY A 62 10.89 7.85 3.72
CA GLY A 62 11.85 7.16 4.58
C GLY A 62 13.28 7.67 4.50
N MET A 63 13.54 8.72 3.70
CA MET A 63 14.84 9.34 3.53
C MET A 63 14.82 10.79 4.01
N GLY A 64 15.42 11.07 5.16
CA GLY A 64 15.45 12.41 5.74
C GLY A 64 14.11 12.81 6.38
N LYS A 65 13.79 14.11 6.34
CA LYS A 65 12.55 14.65 6.89
C LYS A 65 11.46 14.60 5.84
N ASN A 66 10.47 13.73 6.02
CA ASN A 66 9.33 13.61 5.11
C ASN A 66 8.11 14.41 5.57
N ALA A 67 7.14 14.55 4.68
CA ALA A 67 5.78 14.97 4.99
C ALA A 67 5.14 14.02 6.02
N LYS A 68 4.11 14.53 6.72
CA LYS A 68 3.39 13.76 7.74
C LYS A 68 2.14 13.08 7.20
N SER A 69 1.55 13.64 6.15
CA SER A 69 0.34 13.08 5.56
C SER A 69 0.62 11.74 4.90
N VAL A 70 -0.40 10.92 4.90
CA VAL A 70 -0.33 9.57 4.34
C VAL A 70 -0.15 9.64 2.84
N HIS A 71 0.91 9.01 2.36
CA HIS A 71 1.20 8.96 0.93
C HIS A 71 0.33 7.90 0.28
N HIS A 72 -0.59 8.31 -0.52
CA HIS A 72 -1.52 7.46 -1.21
C HIS A 72 -2.33 6.51 -0.30
N ARG A 73 -3.57 6.77 -0.27
CA ARG A 73 -4.64 6.19 0.53
C ARG A 73 -4.71 4.66 0.61
N GLY A 74 -4.32 3.94 -0.41
CA GLY A 74 -4.52 2.50 -0.44
C GLY A 74 -3.42 1.70 0.20
N ALA A 75 -2.18 2.17 0.11
CA ALA A 75 -1.04 1.32 0.39
C ALA A 75 -0.43 1.53 1.78
N SER A 76 -0.39 2.75 2.24
CA SER A 76 0.38 3.09 3.44
C SER A 76 -0.45 3.68 4.58
N GLY A 77 -1.71 3.99 4.34
CA GLY A 77 -2.54 4.73 5.29
C GLY A 77 -3.83 4.10 5.73
N ILE A 78 -4.21 2.94 5.20
CA ILE A 78 -5.48 2.34 5.58
C ILE A 78 -5.38 1.70 6.95
N HIS A 79 -6.30 2.08 7.82
CA HIS A 79 -6.53 1.44 9.09
C HIS A 79 -7.35 0.16 8.90
N ASP A 80 -7.13 -0.88 9.72
CA ASP A 80 -7.73 -2.20 9.55
C ASP A 80 -9.26 -2.21 9.55
N ASP A 81 -9.88 -1.35 10.34
CA ASP A 81 -11.33 -1.21 10.45
C ASP A 81 -11.92 -0.21 9.45
N HIS A 82 -11.08 0.49 8.71
CA HIS A 82 -11.45 1.48 7.69
C HIS A 82 -11.00 1.10 6.28
N TRP A 83 -10.83 -0.16 5.99
CA TRP A 83 -10.29 -0.65 4.71
C TRP A 83 -11.08 -0.21 3.47
N ASN A 84 -12.36 0.12 3.63
CA ASN A 84 -13.21 0.67 2.57
C ASN A 84 -13.08 2.20 2.45
N SER A 85 -12.56 2.87 3.47
CA SER A 85 -12.37 4.30 3.38
C SER A 85 -11.11 4.54 2.55
N LEU A 86 -11.30 5.15 1.41
CA LEU A 86 -10.20 5.61 0.58
C LEU A 86 -9.60 6.91 1.15
N GLY A 87 -9.86 7.18 2.42
CA GLY A 87 -9.25 8.20 3.20
C GLY A 87 -9.44 9.60 2.68
N THR A 88 -10.62 9.90 2.28
CA THR A 88 -10.96 11.26 1.88
C THR A 88 -11.59 12.07 2.99
N ASP A 89 -12.01 11.44 4.09
CA ASP A 89 -12.70 12.08 5.18
C ASP A 89 -11.81 12.18 6.42
N ALA A 90 -11.60 13.40 6.89
CA ALA A 90 -10.86 13.68 8.11
C ALA A 90 -11.52 13.02 9.35
N ASP A 91 -12.82 12.76 9.28
CA ASP A 91 -13.59 12.13 10.34
C ASP A 91 -13.35 10.62 10.44
N ASP A 92 -12.82 9.97 9.40
CA ASP A 92 -12.48 8.54 9.40
C ASP A 92 -11.17 8.23 10.13
N GLY A 93 -10.66 9.16 10.91
CA GLY A 93 -9.40 8.97 11.63
C GLY A 93 -8.23 8.78 10.68
N TYR A 94 -8.26 9.44 9.54
CA TYR A 94 -7.18 9.42 8.57
C TYR A 94 -5.90 9.81 9.26
N GLN A 95 -5.08 8.83 9.40
CA GLN A 95 -3.99 8.86 10.33
C GLN A 95 -2.89 9.78 9.84
N THR A 96 -2.35 10.54 10.74
CA THR A 96 -1.05 11.22 10.57
C THR A 96 0.11 10.21 10.61
N GLU A 97 -0.18 8.93 10.87
CA GLU A 97 0.77 7.85 10.91
C GLU A 97 0.45 6.80 9.86
N TYR A 98 1.47 6.36 9.16
CA TYR A 98 1.34 5.27 8.18
C TYR A 98 1.08 3.92 8.87
N ALA A 99 0.19 3.11 8.30
CA ALA A 99 0.14 1.70 8.61
C ALA A 99 1.43 1.01 8.12
N HIS A 100 1.85 1.37 6.90
CA HIS A 100 3.07 0.88 6.27
C HIS A 100 3.87 2.05 5.69
N VAL A 101 5.18 2.01 5.76
CA VAL A 101 6.07 3.02 5.18
C VAL A 101 6.57 2.55 3.83
N LEU A 102 6.24 3.28 2.77
CA LEU A 102 6.66 2.98 1.40
C LEU A 102 8.07 3.54 1.15
N TYR A 103 9.07 2.92 1.77
CA TYR A 103 10.45 3.38 1.71
C TYR A 103 10.96 3.54 0.27
N GLY A 104 11.54 4.69 -0.02
CA GLY A 104 12.13 5.01 -1.30
C GLY A 104 11.15 5.55 -2.35
N ALA A 105 9.86 5.59 -2.08
CA ALA A 105 8.90 6.14 -3.01
C ALA A 105 9.05 7.65 -3.16
N LEU A 106 8.95 8.13 -4.40
CA LEU A 106 8.96 9.56 -4.72
C LEU A 106 7.55 10.13 -4.66
N GLU A 107 7.36 11.17 -3.84
CA GLU A 107 6.11 11.92 -3.73
C GLU A 107 5.93 12.89 -4.89
N GLY A 108 4.69 13.36 -5.07
CA GLY A 108 4.29 14.34 -6.09
C GLY A 108 5.15 15.61 -6.13
N GLY A 109 5.56 16.10 -4.96
CA GLY A 109 6.50 17.21 -4.83
C GLY A 109 5.86 18.58 -4.73
N PRO A 110 6.68 19.65 -4.76
CA PRO A 110 6.23 20.99 -4.45
C PRO A 110 5.44 21.67 -5.57
N ASN A 111 4.71 22.69 -5.19
CA ASN A 111 4.13 23.67 -6.10
C ASN A 111 5.24 24.49 -6.80
N ARG A 112 4.86 25.29 -7.80
CA ARG A 112 5.82 26.09 -8.58
C ARG A 112 6.61 27.09 -7.75
N ASP A 113 6.01 27.61 -6.70
CA ASP A 113 6.65 28.56 -5.77
C ASP A 113 7.51 27.89 -4.70
N GLY A 114 7.58 26.56 -4.70
CA GLY A 114 8.31 25.74 -3.74
C GLY A 114 7.50 25.45 -2.46
N SER A 115 6.24 25.86 -2.36
CA SER A 115 5.36 25.47 -1.27
C SER A 115 4.94 24.00 -1.42
N PHE A 116 4.55 23.39 -0.29
CA PHE A 116 4.06 22.01 -0.23
C PHE A 116 2.90 21.94 0.75
N THR A 117 1.78 21.40 0.33
CA THR A 117 0.62 21.20 1.19
C THR A 117 0.67 19.78 1.74
N ASP A 118 0.92 19.69 3.05
CA ASP A 118 1.03 18.42 3.77
C ASP A 118 -0.36 17.99 4.28
N GLU A 119 -1.22 17.61 3.35
CA GLU A 119 -2.58 17.14 3.59
C GLU A 119 -2.89 15.96 2.67
N VAL A 120 -3.65 14.99 3.16
CA VAL A 120 -4.03 13.81 2.38
C VAL A 120 -4.75 14.17 1.08
N GLY A 121 -5.62 15.18 1.12
CA GLY A 121 -6.36 15.66 -0.04
C GLY A 121 -5.51 16.43 -1.07
N ALA A 122 -4.28 16.77 -0.74
CA ALA A 122 -3.36 17.49 -1.63
C ALA A 122 -2.58 16.51 -2.54
N TYR A 123 -3.29 15.68 -3.32
CA TYR A 123 -2.67 14.58 -4.10
C TYR A 123 -1.55 15.06 -5.02
N GLN A 124 -1.64 16.29 -5.55
CA GLN A 124 -0.61 16.85 -6.42
C GLN A 124 0.77 16.94 -5.75
N ASN A 125 0.76 17.09 -4.42
CA ASN A 125 1.96 17.17 -3.60
C ASN A 125 2.34 15.81 -2.99
N THR A 126 1.35 15.07 -2.44
CA THR A 126 1.59 13.92 -1.56
C THR A 126 1.46 12.56 -2.24
N GLU A 127 0.85 12.50 -3.43
CA GLU A 127 0.65 11.23 -4.12
C GLU A 127 1.97 10.57 -4.51
N VAL A 128 2.01 9.25 -4.39
CA VAL A 128 3.05 8.38 -4.95
C VAL A 128 2.45 7.51 -6.04
N ALA A 129 3.19 7.22 -7.10
CA ALA A 129 2.71 6.40 -8.19
C ALA A 129 3.86 5.63 -8.88
N ILE A 130 3.52 4.57 -9.60
CA ILE A 130 4.48 3.74 -10.34
C ILE A 130 5.23 4.60 -11.36
N ASP A 131 4.53 5.45 -12.09
CA ASP A 131 5.12 6.32 -13.10
C ASP A 131 5.99 7.44 -12.50
N TYR A 132 5.75 7.85 -11.24
CA TYR A 132 6.64 8.77 -10.54
C TYR A 132 8.00 8.12 -10.26
N ASN A 133 7.97 6.86 -9.89
CA ASN A 133 9.15 6.11 -9.50
C ASN A 133 9.92 5.50 -10.67
N ALA A 134 9.31 5.33 -11.84
CA ALA A 134 9.98 4.76 -13.01
C ALA A 134 11.19 5.59 -13.43
N GLY A 135 10.99 6.87 -13.73
CA GLY A 135 12.07 7.78 -14.12
C GLY A 135 13.03 8.08 -12.96
N PHE A 136 12.52 8.14 -11.75
CA PHE A 136 13.33 8.33 -10.55
C PHE A 136 14.31 7.17 -10.32
N THR A 137 13.83 5.93 -10.40
CA THR A 137 14.66 4.72 -10.27
C THR A 137 15.73 4.68 -11.36
N ALA A 138 15.35 4.97 -12.61
CA ALA A 138 16.30 5.02 -13.72
C ALA A 138 17.38 6.12 -13.52
N ALA A 139 16.97 7.30 -13.07
CA ALA A 139 17.89 8.39 -12.74
C ALA A 139 18.79 8.05 -11.54
N LEU A 140 18.27 7.38 -10.50
CA LEU A 140 19.08 6.87 -9.39
C LEU A 140 20.19 5.93 -9.85
N CYS A 141 19.90 5.00 -10.74
CA CYS A 141 20.93 4.13 -11.32
C CYS A 141 22.05 4.95 -12.00
N GLY A 142 21.70 5.99 -12.72
CA GLY A 142 22.68 6.92 -13.32
C GLY A 142 23.49 7.68 -12.27
N MET A 143 22.85 8.15 -11.20
CA MET A 143 23.54 8.85 -10.09
C MET A 143 24.49 7.92 -9.35
N ILE A 144 24.08 6.68 -9.08
CA ILE A 144 24.96 5.66 -8.45
C ILE A 144 26.16 5.35 -9.34
N LYS A 145 25.97 5.25 -10.64
CA LYS A 145 27.07 5.06 -11.61
C LYS A 145 28.10 6.20 -11.54
N LEU A 146 27.63 7.45 -11.32
CA LEU A 146 28.48 8.63 -11.29
C LEU A 146 29.19 8.87 -9.96
N HIS A 147 28.49 8.64 -8.85
CA HIS A 147 28.94 9.03 -7.53
C HIS A 147 29.28 7.85 -6.63
N GLY A 148 28.96 6.63 -7.06
CA GLY A 148 29.02 5.45 -6.21
C GLY A 148 27.87 5.41 -5.20
N GLY A 149 27.99 4.54 -4.22
CA GLY A 149 27.06 4.40 -3.12
C GLY A 149 27.41 3.20 -2.27
N GLN A 150 27.00 3.23 -1.01
CA GLN A 150 27.13 2.10 -0.12
C GLN A 150 25.73 1.62 0.29
N LYS A 151 25.57 0.31 0.36
CA LYS A 151 24.33 -0.27 0.89
C LYS A 151 24.23 0.07 2.38
N LEU A 152 23.08 0.60 2.78
CA LEU A 152 22.78 0.77 4.20
C LEU A 152 22.52 -0.61 4.82
N SER A 153 23.16 -0.91 5.95
CA SER A 153 23.11 -2.24 6.59
C SER A 153 21.71 -2.60 7.06
N ASP A 154 20.99 -1.60 7.60
CA ASP A 154 19.71 -1.79 8.26
C ASP A 154 18.56 -1.11 7.50
N PHE A 155 18.63 -1.10 6.17
CA PHE A 155 17.64 -0.48 5.33
C PHE A 155 17.11 -1.45 4.26
N PRO A 156 15.80 -1.48 4.00
CA PRO A 156 14.75 -0.83 4.80
C PRO A 156 14.68 -1.44 6.20
N PRO A 157 14.27 -0.67 7.23
CA PRO A 157 14.07 -1.23 8.55
C PRO A 157 12.99 -2.32 8.50
N LYS A 158 13.12 -3.31 9.39
CA LYS A 158 12.08 -4.31 9.54
C LYS A 158 10.82 -3.62 10.05
N GLU A 159 9.75 -3.75 9.30
CA GLU A 159 8.47 -3.22 9.70
C GLU A 159 7.81 -4.16 10.72
N GLU A 160 7.37 -3.59 11.84
CA GLU A 160 6.55 -4.30 12.81
C GLU A 160 5.10 -3.86 12.60
N PRO A 161 4.19 -4.82 12.38
CA PRO A 161 2.77 -4.49 12.17
C PRO A 161 2.20 -3.70 13.35
N LYS A 162 1.58 -2.57 13.07
CA LYS A 162 0.92 -1.74 14.11
C LYS A 162 -0.42 -2.32 14.53
N TRP A 163 -1.05 -3.07 13.65
CA TRP A 163 -2.38 -3.70 13.82
C TRP A 163 -2.34 -5.14 13.33
N PRO A 164 -3.33 -5.96 13.71
CA PRO A 164 -3.46 -7.31 13.16
C PRO A 164 -3.52 -7.29 11.64
N GLU A 165 -2.69 -8.09 10.99
CA GLU A 165 -2.65 -8.15 9.53
C GLU A 165 -3.71 -9.09 8.94
N PHE A 166 -4.24 -10.00 9.75
CA PHE A 166 -5.30 -10.92 9.35
C PHE A 166 -6.51 -10.70 10.24
N LEU A 167 -7.61 -10.33 9.62
CA LEU A 167 -8.85 -9.97 10.30
C LEU A 167 -10.00 -10.80 9.77
N MET A 168 -10.93 -11.08 10.67
CA MET A 168 -12.21 -11.69 10.34
C MET A 168 -13.32 -10.82 10.89
N SER A 169 -14.33 -10.57 10.09
CA SER A 169 -15.58 -9.97 10.54
C SER A 169 -16.77 -10.73 9.98
N ALA A 170 -17.88 -10.67 10.68
CA ALA A 170 -19.12 -11.28 10.24
C ALA A 170 -20.31 -10.37 10.54
N SER A 171 -21.28 -10.37 9.66
CA SER A 171 -22.56 -9.70 9.85
C SER A 171 -23.69 -10.59 9.41
N ILE A 172 -24.87 -10.39 9.97
CA ILE A 172 -26.08 -11.05 9.50
C ILE A 172 -26.48 -10.39 8.18
N ASN A 173 -26.54 -11.18 7.10
CA ASN A 173 -27.00 -10.73 5.80
C ASN A 173 -28.52 -10.87 5.71
N GLN A 174 -29.06 -12.02 6.13
CA GLN A 174 -30.49 -12.28 6.24
C GLN A 174 -30.79 -13.17 7.44
N ALA A 175 -31.97 -13.00 8.02
CA ALA A 175 -32.46 -13.89 9.06
C ALA A 175 -33.96 -14.13 8.88
N SER A 176 -34.38 -15.37 9.13
CA SER A 176 -35.77 -15.77 9.16
C SER A 176 -36.01 -16.76 10.32
N GLY A 177 -37.23 -17.20 10.51
CA GLY A 177 -37.52 -18.22 11.52
C GLY A 177 -36.90 -19.60 11.27
N THR A 178 -36.31 -19.83 10.11
CA THR A 178 -35.78 -21.13 9.70
C THR A 178 -34.31 -21.12 9.26
N TYR A 179 -33.72 -19.94 9.06
CA TYR A 179 -32.31 -19.83 8.69
C TYR A 179 -31.74 -18.46 9.03
N THR A 180 -30.44 -18.44 9.21
CA THR A 180 -29.63 -17.24 9.26
C THR A 180 -28.53 -17.30 8.20
N GLU A 181 -28.42 -16.26 7.40
CA GLU A 181 -27.35 -16.09 6.44
C GLU A 181 -26.34 -15.10 6.98
N LEU A 182 -25.09 -15.52 7.01
CA LEU A 182 -23.98 -14.70 7.44
C LEU A 182 -23.17 -14.24 6.23
N LYS A 183 -22.76 -13.01 6.28
CA LYS A 183 -21.73 -12.45 5.41
C LYS A 183 -20.42 -12.37 6.21
N VAL A 184 -19.46 -13.16 5.79
CA VAL A 184 -18.16 -13.24 6.46
C VAL A 184 -17.09 -12.63 5.58
N TYR A 185 -16.25 -11.79 6.16
CA TYR A 185 -15.10 -11.18 5.51
C TYR A 185 -13.82 -11.72 6.13
N ALA A 186 -12.96 -12.26 5.29
CA ALA A 186 -11.59 -12.60 5.63
C ALA A 186 -10.67 -11.58 4.95
N MET A 187 -9.93 -10.83 5.74
CA MET A 187 -9.11 -9.72 5.27
C MET A 187 -7.64 -10.01 5.51
N ASN A 188 -6.83 -9.77 4.50
CA ASN A 188 -5.38 -9.83 4.60
C ASN A 188 -4.81 -8.43 4.31
N HIS A 189 -4.40 -7.75 5.37
CA HIS A 189 -3.79 -6.41 5.31
C HIS A 189 -2.27 -6.46 5.33
N SER A 190 -1.67 -7.64 5.24
CA SER A 190 -0.22 -7.74 5.16
C SER A 190 0.29 -7.09 3.86
N ALA A 191 1.36 -6.31 3.97
CA ALA A 191 1.92 -5.59 2.84
C ALA A 191 3.45 -5.60 2.89
N TRP A 192 4.05 -5.27 1.78
CA TRP A 192 5.48 -5.07 1.54
C TRP A 192 6.42 -6.24 1.86
N PRO A 193 6.26 -7.40 1.24
CA PRO A 193 5.19 -7.86 0.34
C PRO A 193 3.98 -8.42 1.08
N THR A 194 2.85 -8.46 0.42
CA THR A 194 1.67 -9.16 0.92
C THR A 194 1.98 -10.64 1.13
N ARG A 195 1.64 -11.16 2.31
CA ARG A 195 1.83 -12.57 2.61
C ARG A 195 0.72 -13.42 1.98
N VAL A 196 1.11 -14.46 1.29
CA VAL A 196 0.17 -15.45 0.75
C VAL A 196 -0.13 -16.46 1.85
N VAL A 197 -1.39 -16.53 2.26
CA VAL A 197 -1.88 -17.51 3.24
C VAL A 197 -2.67 -18.57 2.50
N LYS A 198 -2.19 -19.81 2.55
CA LYS A 198 -2.82 -20.93 1.85
C LYS A 198 -3.87 -21.66 2.69
N ASP A 199 -3.79 -21.49 4.02
CA ASP A 199 -4.54 -22.31 4.98
C ASP A 199 -5.35 -21.40 5.93
N LEU A 200 -5.89 -20.28 5.43
CA LEU A 200 -6.72 -19.41 6.25
C LEU A 200 -7.99 -20.15 6.67
N SER A 201 -8.22 -20.25 7.96
CA SER A 201 -9.42 -20.87 8.52
C SER A 201 -9.99 -20.01 9.64
N PHE A 202 -11.28 -20.14 9.90
CA PHE A 202 -11.96 -19.51 11.01
C PHE A 202 -13.01 -20.45 11.59
N ASN A 203 -13.32 -20.24 12.86
CA ASN A 203 -14.41 -20.89 13.53
C ASN A 203 -15.54 -19.90 13.77
N TYR A 204 -16.75 -20.29 13.51
CA TYR A 204 -17.94 -19.56 13.87
C TYR A 204 -18.72 -20.31 14.95
N TYR A 205 -18.97 -19.63 16.05
CA TYR A 205 -19.72 -20.18 17.20
C TYR A 205 -21.08 -19.52 17.26
N PHE A 206 -22.10 -20.33 17.47
CA PHE A 206 -23.48 -19.86 17.62
C PHE A 206 -24.23 -20.69 18.67
N ASP A 207 -25.21 -20.08 19.26
CA ASP A 207 -26.06 -20.71 20.24
C ASP A 207 -27.15 -21.56 19.55
N ILE A 208 -27.33 -22.78 20.02
CA ILE A 208 -28.34 -23.72 19.52
C ILE A 208 -29.39 -24.07 20.55
N SER A 209 -29.47 -23.32 21.66
CA SER A 209 -30.38 -23.61 22.77
C SER A 209 -31.83 -23.71 22.31
N GLU A 210 -32.27 -22.78 21.47
CA GLU A 210 -33.65 -22.78 20.93
C GLU A 210 -33.95 -24.01 20.08
N VAL A 211 -32.95 -24.49 19.33
CA VAL A 211 -33.08 -25.71 18.51
C VAL A 211 -33.26 -26.93 19.39
N LEU A 212 -32.48 -27.02 20.46
CA LEU A 212 -32.56 -28.11 21.44
C LEU A 212 -33.88 -28.08 22.22
N GLU A 213 -34.35 -26.90 22.65
CA GLU A 213 -35.62 -26.71 23.35
C GLU A 213 -36.81 -27.07 22.44
N ALA A 214 -36.70 -26.89 21.14
CA ALA A 214 -37.68 -27.33 20.16
C ALA A 214 -37.68 -28.83 19.88
N GLY A 215 -36.78 -29.59 20.53
CA GLY A 215 -36.66 -31.05 20.38
C GLY A 215 -35.81 -31.52 19.21
N PHE A 216 -35.09 -30.62 18.58
CA PHE A 216 -34.12 -30.93 17.52
C PHE A 216 -32.72 -31.15 18.14
N THR A 217 -31.80 -31.60 17.32
CA THR A 217 -30.39 -31.85 17.69
C THR A 217 -29.46 -30.99 16.84
N ALA A 218 -28.19 -30.94 17.18
CA ALA A 218 -27.18 -30.25 16.34
C ALA A 218 -27.07 -30.89 14.94
N GLU A 219 -27.42 -32.15 14.77
CA GLU A 219 -27.37 -32.87 13.50
C GLU A 219 -28.47 -32.42 12.52
N ASP A 220 -29.53 -31.79 13.04
CA ASP A 220 -30.60 -31.22 12.24
C ASP A 220 -30.23 -29.86 11.63
N ILE A 221 -29.10 -29.28 12.08
CA ILE A 221 -28.62 -28.01 11.58
C ILE A 221 -27.80 -28.23 10.29
N THR A 222 -28.28 -27.70 9.20
CA THR A 222 -27.55 -27.74 7.93
C THR A 222 -26.82 -26.43 7.68
N VAL A 223 -25.51 -26.51 7.45
CA VAL A 223 -24.69 -25.36 7.04
C VAL A 223 -24.30 -25.49 5.58
N LYS A 224 -24.47 -24.40 4.83
CA LYS A 224 -24.14 -24.35 3.42
C LYS A 224 -23.32 -23.11 3.14
N ILE A 225 -22.37 -23.22 2.22
CA ILE A 225 -21.69 -22.06 1.66
C ILE A 225 -22.58 -21.53 0.52
N GLY A 226 -22.93 -20.27 0.63
CA GLY A 226 -23.66 -19.55 -0.41
C GLY A 226 -22.73 -18.98 -1.48
N THR A 227 -22.91 -17.72 -1.81
CA THR A 227 -22.05 -17.00 -2.75
C THR A 227 -20.69 -16.70 -2.13
N GLN A 228 -19.64 -16.87 -2.87
CA GLN A 228 -18.29 -16.46 -2.47
C GLN A 228 -17.61 -15.64 -3.57
N GLN A 229 -16.67 -14.81 -3.18
CA GLN A 229 -15.98 -13.90 -4.10
C GLN A 229 -15.12 -14.64 -5.12
N HIS A 230 -14.52 -15.76 -4.71
CA HIS A 230 -13.73 -16.62 -5.59
C HIS A 230 -14.58 -17.80 -6.06
N SER A 231 -14.69 -17.94 -7.38
CA SER A 231 -15.49 -18.98 -8.01
C SER A 231 -14.67 -20.16 -8.59
N ASP A 232 -13.35 -20.03 -8.61
CA ASP A 232 -12.46 -21.08 -9.05
C ASP A 232 -12.25 -22.14 -7.97
N ASP A 233 -11.90 -23.35 -8.39
CA ASP A 233 -11.78 -24.49 -7.48
C ASP A 233 -10.63 -24.36 -6.46
N GLU A 234 -9.68 -23.45 -6.70
CA GLU A 234 -8.54 -23.23 -5.81
C GLU A 234 -8.87 -22.30 -4.63
N GLY A 235 -9.94 -21.52 -4.71
CA GLY A 235 -10.35 -20.54 -3.70
C GLY A 235 -11.62 -20.86 -2.95
N LYS A 236 -12.22 -22.03 -3.16
CA LYS A 236 -13.48 -22.40 -2.49
C LYS A 236 -13.27 -22.68 -1.02
N ALA A 237 -14.13 -22.06 -0.21
CA ALA A 237 -14.25 -22.41 1.20
C ALA A 237 -14.86 -23.79 1.37
N GLU A 238 -14.32 -24.56 2.29
CA GLU A 238 -14.85 -25.85 2.70
C GLU A 238 -15.32 -25.79 4.15
N ILE A 239 -16.42 -26.49 4.44
CA ILE A 239 -16.91 -26.64 5.81
C ILE A 239 -16.32 -27.92 6.36
N LYS A 240 -15.59 -27.81 7.48
CA LYS A 240 -15.09 -28.96 8.24
C LYS A 240 -15.78 -28.99 9.59
N ASN A 241 -16.40 -30.10 9.89
CA ASN A 241 -16.94 -30.34 11.24
C ASN A 241 -15.79 -30.76 12.15
N SER A 242 -15.51 -29.95 13.18
CA SER A 242 -14.38 -30.17 14.10
C SER A 242 -14.71 -31.14 15.25
N GLY A 243 -15.88 -31.77 15.25
CA GLY A 243 -16.30 -32.69 16.35
C GLY A 243 -16.65 -32.00 17.66
N HIS A 244 -16.47 -30.72 17.79
CA HIS A 244 -17.06 -29.83 18.79
C HIS A 244 -18.04 -28.95 18.04
N PHE A 245 -19.16 -28.60 18.66
CA PHE A 245 -20.21 -27.76 18.06
C PHE A 245 -19.65 -26.47 17.47
N GLY A 246 -18.93 -26.57 16.36
CA GLY A 246 -18.29 -25.49 15.65
C GLY A 246 -18.01 -25.90 14.21
N PHE A 247 -18.34 -25.03 13.26
CA PHE A 247 -18.00 -25.20 11.87
C PHE A 247 -16.73 -24.42 11.57
N SER A 248 -15.73 -25.06 10.99
CA SER A 248 -14.55 -24.39 10.48
C SER A 248 -14.62 -24.31 8.96
N GLY A 249 -14.49 -23.10 8.41
CA GLY A 249 -14.30 -22.89 7.00
C GLY A 249 -12.81 -22.85 6.67
N VAL A 250 -12.35 -23.61 5.69
CA VAL A 250 -10.99 -23.50 5.16
C VAL A 250 -11.08 -22.89 3.77
N GLY A 251 -10.62 -21.65 3.64
CA GLY A 251 -10.44 -21.03 2.34
C GLY A 251 -9.01 -21.28 1.86
N LYS A 252 -8.83 -21.93 0.73
CA LYS A 252 -7.55 -21.88 0.02
C LYS A 252 -7.51 -20.53 -0.69
N SER A 253 -6.75 -19.59 -0.17
CA SER A 253 -6.54 -18.28 -0.80
C SER A 253 -5.60 -18.44 -1.97
N SER A 254 -6.14 -18.49 -3.18
CA SER A 254 -5.37 -18.14 -4.36
C SER A 254 -5.49 -16.62 -4.58
N LYS A 255 -4.36 -15.94 -4.53
CA LYS A 255 -4.18 -14.53 -4.91
C LYS A 255 -5.33 -13.59 -4.55
N ILE A 256 -5.27 -13.00 -3.37
CA ILE A 256 -5.96 -11.73 -3.14
C ILE A 256 -5.19 -10.70 -3.95
N LEU A 257 -5.73 -10.30 -5.08
CA LEU A 257 -5.28 -9.09 -5.77
C LEU A 257 -5.67 -7.92 -4.88
N PRO A 258 -4.79 -6.94 -4.68
CA PRO A 258 -5.16 -5.72 -3.98
C PRO A 258 -6.30 -5.02 -4.73
N PRO A 259 -7.15 -4.28 -4.02
CA PRO A 259 -8.22 -3.49 -4.62
C PRO A 259 -7.69 -2.43 -5.56
#